data_5bcde7f83e8600a931262560cc095711
#
_entry.id   5bcde7f83e8600a931262560cc095711
#
_cell.length_a   1.000
_cell.length_b   1.000
_cell.length_c   1.000
_cell.angle_alpha   90.00
_cell.angle_beta   90.00
_cell.angle_gamma   90.00
#
_symmetry.space_group_name_H-M   'P 1'
#
loop_
_entity.id
_entity.type
_entity.pdbx_description
1 polymer ?
#
loop_
_entity_poly.entity_id
_entity_poly.type
_entity_poly.pdbx_seq_one_letter_code
_entity_poly.pdbx_strand_id
1 'polypeptide(L)'
;MNAVTFLVKPASGLCDLCCRYCFYDDVSDRRQVKSMGLMTQETASRLIDAGFEAVQPGGTVQYLFQGGEPTLVGLDWLRAFVQNAKDRCPPGVQLCWSIQTNGMCLDEQWCAFFREHGFLVGLSVD
;
A
#
# COMPACT_ATOMS: atom_id res chain seq x y z
N MET A 1 -13.59 -16.91 0.40
CA MET A 1 -13.70 -15.75 1.30
C MET A 1 -14.49 -14.64 0.64
N ASN A 2 -15.35 -13.96 1.43
CA ASN A 2 -16.09 -12.80 0.92
C ASN A 2 -15.27 -11.51 0.98
N ALA A 3 -14.21 -11.48 1.78
CA ALA A 3 -13.35 -10.32 1.90
C ALA A 3 -11.91 -10.76 2.17
N VAL A 4 -10.98 -10.12 1.50
CA VAL A 4 -9.55 -10.35 1.67
C VAL A 4 -8.89 -8.99 1.90
N THR A 5 -8.05 -8.88 2.93
CA THR A 5 -7.30 -7.66 3.23
C THR A 5 -5.81 -7.96 3.15
N PHE A 6 -5.09 -7.17 2.37
CA PHE A 6 -3.64 -7.23 2.29
C PHE A 6 -3.03 -6.02 2.97
N LEU A 7 -2.03 -6.27 3.82
CA LEU A 7 -1.15 -5.24 4.31
C LEU A 7 0.03 -5.15 3.35
N VAL A 8 0.11 -4.06 2.62
CA VAL A 8 1.13 -3.90 1.57
C VAL A 8 2.18 -2.90 2.05
N LYS A 9 3.43 -3.33 2.04
CA LYS A 9 4.56 -2.50 2.45
C LYS A 9 5.43 -2.19 1.23
N PRO A 10 5.00 -1.26 0.37
CA PRO A 10 5.67 -1.07 -0.92
C PRO A 10 7.09 -0.51 -0.77
N ALA A 11 7.36 0.23 0.30
CA ALA A 11 8.68 0.76 0.60
C ALA A 11 9.38 -0.02 1.73
N SER A 12 8.84 -1.18 2.11
CA SER A 12 9.36 -2.03 3.17
C SER A 12 9.52 -1.25 4.49
N GLY A 13 10.71 -1.26 5.09
CA GLY A 13 10.97 -0.55 6.34
C GLY A 13 11.48 0.88 6.18
N LEU A 14 11.54 1.41 4.95
CA LEU A 14 12.03 2.76 4.71
C LEU A 14 11.08 3.80 5.31
N CYS A 15 11.67 4.81 5.95
CA CYS A 15 10.91 5.89 6.55
C CYS A 15 11.74 7.17 6.52
N ASP A 16 11.12 8.28 6.09
CA ASP A 16 11.79 9.57 5.98
C ASP A 16 11.75 10.37 7.27
N LEU A 17 11.04 9.90 8.30
CA LEU A 17 10.95 10.59 9.59
C LEU A 17 11.96 10.11 10.62
N CYS A 18 12.49 8.91 10.48
CA CYS A 18 13.41 8.35 11.45
C CYS A 18 12.82 8.42 12.88
N CYS A 19 11.59 8.00 13.04
CA CYS A 19 10.83 8.15 14.27
C CYS A 19 11.46 7.35 15.40
N ARG A 20 11.63 8.00 16.56
CA ARG A 20 12.29 7.41 17.73
C ARG A 20 11.55 6.18 18.25
N TYR A 21 10.24 6.17 18.14
CA TYR A 21 9.39 5.09 18.64
C TYR A 21 8.86 4.21 17.52
N CYS A 22 9.44 4.31 16.32
CA CYS A 22 8.97 3.56 15.16
C CYS A 22 9.32 2.09 15.31
N PHE A 23 8.29 1.25 15.34
CA PHE A 23 8.47 -0.20 15.44
C PHE A 23 9.28 -0.75 14.27
N TYR A 24 9.00 -0.27 13.06
CA TYR A 24 9.65 -0.79 11.87
C TYR A 24 11.13 -0.42 11.80
N ASP A 25 11.48 0.76 12.30
CA ASP A 25 12.88 1.17 12.34
C ASP A 25 13.68 0.27 13.27
N ASP A 26 13.16 0.00 14.48
CA ASP A 26 13.81 -0.88 15.44
C ASP A 26 13.96 -2.31 14.89
N VAL A 27 12.90 -2.85 14.31
CA VAL A 27 12.93 -4.19 13.75
C VAL A 27 13.91 -4.26 12.58
N SER A 28 13.93 -3.25 11.72
CA SER A 28 14.84 -3.21 10.57
C SER A 28 16.30 -3.19 10.99
N ASP A 29 16.63 -2.46 12.04
CA ASP A 29 18.00 -2.38 12.55
C ASP A 29 18.52 -3.71 13.08
N ARG A 30 17.64 -4.59 13.52
CA ARG A 30 18.01 -5.91 14.03
C ARG A 30 18.21 -6.93 12.94
N ARG A 31 17.86 -6.61 11.71
CA ARG A 31 18.02 -7.51 10.57
C ARG A 31 19.36 -7.26 9.90
N GLN A 32 19.88 -8.29 9.22
CA GLN A 32 21.07 -8.13 8.42
C GLN A 32 20.86 -7.16 7.25
N VAL A 33 19.62 -7.13 6.74
CA VAL A 33 19.22 -6.21 5.69
C VAL A 33 18.16 -5.29 6.27
N LYS A 34 18.47 -4.01 6.36
CA LYS A 34 17.58 -3.02 6.98
C LYS A 34 16.31 -2.80 6.16
N SER A 35 16.41 -2.92 4.83
CA SER A 35 15.27 -2.73 3.94
C SER A 35 15.38 -3.68 2.77
N MET A 36 14.23 -4.22 2.35
CA MET A 36 14.14 -5.04 1.14
C MET A 36 14.04 -4.20 -0.13
N GLY A 37 14.10 -2.86 0.00
CA GLY A 37 13.93 -1.96 -1.12
C GLY A 37 12.46 -1.74 -1.46
N LEU A 38 12.23 -1.12 -2.62
CA LEU A 38 10.88 -0.83 -3.09
C LEU A 38 10.28 -2.05 -3.79
N MET A 39 8.97 -2.23 -3.60
CA MET A 39 8.25 -3.33 -4.25
C MET A 39 8.23 -3.12 -5.76
N THR A 40 8.49 -4.18 -6.52
CA THR A 40 8.41 -4.12 -7.97
C THR A 40 6.95 -4.26 -8.44
N GLN A 41 6.67 -3.78 -9.65
CA GLN A 41 5.35 -3.95 -10.25
C GLN A 41 5.04 -5.42 -10.52
N GLU A 42 6.05 -6.24 -10.79
CA GLU A 42 5.85 -7.67 -10.96
C GLU A 42 5.34 -8.32 -9.68
N THR A 43 5.94 -8.00 -8.53
CA THR A 43 5.48 -8.49 -7.24
C THR A 43 4.07 -7.98 -6.93
N ALA A 44 3.80 -6.71 -7.24
CA ALA A 44 2.47 -6.13 -7.06
C ALA A 44 1.43 -6.87 -7.90
N SER A 45 1.74 -7.22 -9.14
CA SER A 45 0.82 -7.96 -10.00
C SER A 45 0.49 -9.33 -9.43
N ARG A 46 1.47 -10.03 -8.89
CA ARG A 46 1.25 -11.33 -8.23
C ARG A 46 0.33 -11.20 -7.02
N LEU A 47 0.52 -10.14 -6.24
CA LEU A 47 -0.33 -9.85 -5.08
C LEU A 47 -1.77 -9.60 -5.51
N ILE A 48 -1.96 -8.81 -6.55
CA ILE A 48 -3.28 -8.50 -7.09
C ILE A 48 -3.99 -9.77 -7.56
N ASP A 49 -3.30 -10.60 -8.33
CA ASP A 49 -3.87 -11.85 -8.83
C ASP A 49 -4.23 -12.80 -7.67
N ALA A 50 -3.38 -12.89 -6.66
CA ALA A 50 -3.65 -13.73 -5.49
C ALA A 50 -4.91 -13.27 -4.75
N GLY A 51 -5.14 -11.97 -4.65
CA GLY A 51 -6.34 -11.43 -4.02
C GLY A 51 -7.59 -11.81 -4.78
N PHE A 52 -7.58 -11.68 -6.09
CA PHE A 52 -8.73 -12.03 -6.90
C PHE A 52 -9.00 -13.53 -6.96
N GLU A 53 -7.97 -14.36 -6.82
CA GLU A 53 -8.15 -15.80 -6.72
C GLU A 53 -8.75 -16.21 -5.38
N ALA A 54 -8.44 -15.47 -4.31
CA ALA A 54 -8.88 -15.81 -2.96
C ALA A 54 -10.31 -15.35 -2.66
N VAL A 55 -10.81 -14.34 -3.37
CA VAL A 55 -12.12 -13.75 -3.09
C VAL A 55 -13.21 -14.43 -3.93
N GLN A 56 -14.40 -14.58 -3.33
CA GLN A 56 -15.56 -15.10 -4.05
C GLN A 56 -16.24 -14.01 -4.87
N PRO A 57 -17.01 -14.37 -5.90
CA PRO A 57 -17.78 -13.38 -6.66
C PRO A 57 -18.67 -12.55 -5.74
N GLY A 58 -18.66 -11.24 -5.92
CA GLY A 58 -19.39 -10.30 -5.07
C GLY A 58 -18.65 -9.90 -3.80
N GLY A 59 -17.45 -10.41 -3.59
CA GLY A 59 -16.63 -10.07 -2.43
C GLY A 59 -15.83 -8.79 -2.59
N THR A 60 -14.96 -8.54 -1.62
CA THR A 60 -14.16 -7.31 -1.55
C THR A 60 -12.68 -7.65 -1.35
N VAL A 61 -11.82 -6.99 -2.11
CA VAL A 61 -10.37 -7.03 -1.88
C VAL A 61 -9.93 -5.65 -1.37
N GLN A 62 -9.30 -5.62 -0.22
CA GLN A 62 -8.84 -4.38 0.40
C GLN A 62 -7.32 -4.38 0.46
N TYR A 63 -6.73 -3.25 0.08
CA TYR A 63 -5.30 -3.02 0.17
C TYR A 63 -5.04 -1.91 1.17
N LEU A 64 -4.24 -2.20 2.19
CA LEU A 64 -3.81 -1.21 3.18
C LEU A 64 -2.30 -1.04 3.02
N PHE A 65 -1.91 0.13 2.54
CA PHE A 65 -0.49 0.47 2.36
C PHE A 65 0.06 1.05 3.65
N GLN A 66 1.10 0.41 4.17
CA GLN A 66 1.73 0.84 5.42
C GLN A 66 3.16 0.28 5.49
N GLY A 67 3.77 0.36 6.68
CA GLY A 67 5.14 -0.10 6.91
C GLY A 67 6.14 0.97 6.50
N GLY A 68 7.08 1.36 7.39
CA GLY A 68 7.94 2.50 7.14
C GLY A 68 7.10 3.71 6.70
N GLU A 69 7.44 4.30 5.55
CA GLU A 69 6.62 5.34 4.93
C GLU A 69 6.25 4.90 3.51
N PRO A 70 5.00 4.47 3.27
CA PRO A 70 4.62 3.91 1.97
C PRO A 70 4.69 4.90 0.81
N THR A 71 4.54 6.20 1.05
CA THR A 71 4.62 7.20 -0.03
C THR A 71 6.01 7.30 -0.65
N LEU A 72 7.04 6.74 0.00
CA LEU A 72 8.38 6.71 -0.58
C LEU A 72 8.47 5.87 -1.86
N VAL A 73 7.49 5.00 -2.10
CA VAL A 73 7.44 4.24 -3.35
C VAL A 73 7.10 5.13 -4.55
N GLY A 74 6.50 6.28 -4.30
CA GLY A 74 6.16 7.28 -5.31
C GLY A 74 4.72 7.18 -5.82
N LEU A 75 4.18 8.33 -6.23
CA LEU A 75 2.80 8.42 -6.70
C LEU A 75 2.59 7.61 -7.99
N ASP A 76 3.55 7.63 -8.89
CA ASP A 76 3.44 6.89 -10.16
C ASP A 76 3.32 5.38 -9.91
N TRP A 77 4.06 4.88 -8.91
CA TRP A 77 3.97 3.47 -8.53
C TRP A 77 2.55 3.12 -8.05
N LEU A 78 1.98 3.96 -7.19
CA LEU A 78 0.62 3.74 -6.67
C LEU A 78 -0.43 3.88 -7.76
N ARG A 79 -0.27 4.83 -8.67
CA ARG A 79 -1.16 4.95 -9.82
C ARG A 79 -1.14 3.68 -10.66
N ALA A 80 0.04 3.15 -10.93
CA ALA A 80 0.18 1.92 -11.69
C ALA A 80 -0.44 0.73 -10.96
N PHE A 81 -0.25 0.63 -9.64
CA PHE A 81 -0.85 -0.43 -8.83
C PHE A 81 -2.38 -0.39 -8.90
N VAL A 82 -2.96 0.78 -8.68
CA VAL A 82 -4.42 0.95 -8.68
C VAL A 82 -4.98 0.63 -10.06
N GLN A 83 -4.35 1.13 -11.11
CA GLN A 83 -4.82 0.88 -12.47
C GLN A 83 -4.72 -0.60 -12.83
N ASN A 84 -3.62 -1.24 -12.46
CA ASN A 84 -3.42 -2.67 -12.69
C ASN A 84 -4.49 -3.50 -11.99
N ALA A 85 -4.80 -3.15 -10.73
CA ALA A 85 -5.83 -3.85 -9.97
C ALA A 85 -7.21 -3.66 -10.60
N LYS A 86 -7.53 -2.44 -11.03
CA LYS A 86 -8.81 -2.16 -11.68
C LYS A 86 -8.96 -2.91 -12.99
N ASP A 87 -7.88 -2.98 -13.78
CA ASP A 87 -7.89 -3.65 -15.07
C ASP A 87 -8.09 -5.16 -14.93
N ARG A 88 -7.60 -5.74 -13.83
CA ARG A 88 -7.70 -7.18 -13.57
C ARG A 88 -8.89 -7.58 -12.72
N CYS A 89 -9.64 -6.60 -12.19
CA CYS A 89 -10.72 -6.86 -11.25
C CYS A 89 -11.87 -7.62 -11.92
N PRO A 90 -12.25 -8.79 -11.39
CA PRO A 90 -13.40 -9.52 -11.92
C PRO A 90 -14.71 -8.75 -11.72
N PRO A 91 -15.71 -8.98 -12.58
CA PRO A 91 -17.02 -8.36 -12.40
C PRO A 91 -17.61 -8.72 -11.03
N GLY A 92 -18.19 -7.73 -10.35
CA GLY A 92 -18.83 -7.93 -9.07
C GLY A 92 -17.91 -7.89 -7.86
N VAL A 93 -16.60 -7.85 -8.06
CA VAL A 93 -15.64 -7.71 -6.95
C VAL A 93 -15.37 -6.24 -6.69
N GLN A 94 -15.40 -5.84 -5.41
CA GLN A 94 -15.13 -4.47 -5.00
C GLN A 94 -13.68 -4.32 -4.55
N LEU A 95 -13.09 -3.16 -4.86
CA LEU A 95 -11.76 -2.80 -4.42
C LEU A 95 -11.86 -1.68 -3.38
N CYS A 96 -11.10 -1.82 -2.29
CA CYS A 96 -11.01 -0.81 -1.24
C CYS A 96 -9.54 -0.46 -1.02
N TRP A 97 -9.28 0.82 -0.77
CA TRP A 97 -7.93 1.35 -0.65
C TRP A 97 -7.77 2.11 0.65
N SER A 98 -6.68 1.85 1.36
CA SER A 98 -6.32 2.59 2.56
C SER A 98 -4.82 2.80 2.60
N ILE A 99 -4.38 3.88 3.22
CA ILE A 99 -2.96 4.18 3.39
C ILE A 99 -2.72 4.81 4.75
N GLN A 100 -1.66 4.37 5.41
CA GLN A 100 -1.19 4.96 6.66
C GLN A 100 0.14 5.64 6.35
N THR A 101 0.20 6.97 6.52
CA THR A 101 1.35 7.77 6.11
C THR A 101 1.70 8.82 7.15
N ASN A 102 2.97 9.24 7.18
CA ASN A 102 3.39 10.36 8.01
C ASN A 102 3.04 11.73 7.43
N GLY A 103 2.56 11.76 6.19
CA GLY A 103 2.13 12.99 5.53
C GLY A 103 3.23 13.86 4.93
N MET A 104 4.50 13.48 5.09
CA MET A 104 5.63 14.34 4.67
C MET A 104 5.71 14.55 3.16
N CYS A 105 5.28 13.56 2.38
CA CYS A 105 5.35 13.62 0.92
C CYS A 105 4.05 14.10 0.27
N LEU A 106 3.01 14.34 1.06
CA LEU A 106 1.70 14.66 0.50
C LEU A 106 1.66 16.06 -0.10
N ASP A 107 1.10 16.16 -1.30
CA ASP A 107 0.88 17.41 -2.01
C ASP A 107 -0.47 17.35 -2.71
N GLU A 108 -0.75 18.33 -3.57
CA GLU A 108 -2.02 18.38 -4.29
C GLU A 108 -2.24 17.17 -5.18
N GLN A 109 -1.17 16.66 -5.80
CA GLN A 109 -1.28 15.49 -6.68
C GLN A 109 -1.63 14.23 -5.89
N TRP A 110 -1.03 14.05 -4.72
CA TRP A 110 -1.36 12.94 -3.83
C TRP A 110 -2.80 13.03 -3.36
N CYS A 111 -3.23 14.21 -2.93
CA CYS A 111 -4.59 14.40 -2.45
C CYS A 111 -5.63 14.16 -3.54
N ALA A 112 -5.36 14.62 -4.76
CA ALA A 112 -6.24 14.38 -5.89
C ALA A 112 -6.34 12.88 -6.20
N PHE A 113 -5.22 12.17 -6.14
CA PHE A 113 -5.18 10.72 -6.35
C PHE A 113 -6.02 9.99 -5.30
N PHE A 114 -5.86 10.32 -4.02
CA PHE A 114 -6.63 9.69 -2.96
C PHE A 114 -8.12 9.94 -3.13
N ARG A 115 -8.50 11.15 -3.49
CA ARG A 115 -9.91 11.51 -3.71
C ARG A 115 -10.50 10.76 -4.89
N GLU A 116 -9.75 10.69 -5.99
CA GLU A 116 -10.21 10.02 -7.21
C GLU A 116 -10.52 8.55 -6.98
N HIS A 117 -9.71 7.89 -6.15
CA HIS A 117 -9.83 6.45 -5.94
C HIS A 117 -10.48 6.08 -4.61
N GLY A 118 -10.91 7.06 -3.82
CA GLY A 118 -11.61 6.81 -2.57
C GLY A 118 -10.74 6.22 -1.48
N PHE A 119 -9.48 6.62 -1.39
CA PHE A 119 -8.58 6.15 -0.34
C PHE A 119 -9.01 6.64 1.03
N LEU A 120 -8.97 5.76 2.00
CA LEU A 120 -9.03 6.13 3.41
C LEU A 120 -7.60 6.41 3.86
N VAL A 121 -7.34 7.66 4.27
CA VAL A 121 -6.00 8.10 4.62
C VAL A 121 -5.88 8.27 6.12
N GLY A 122 -4.95 7.54 6.74
CA GLY A 122 -4.59 7.71 8.14
C GLY A 122 -3.25 8.42 8.23
N LEU A 123 -3.17 9.44 9.09
CA LEU A 123 -1.92 10.14 9.34
C LEU A 123 -1.32 9.66 10.64
N SER A 124 -0.03 9.26 10.58
CA SER A 124 0.74 8.93 11.76
C SER A 124 1.37 10.19 12.31
N VAL A 125 1.08 10.51 13.57
CA VAL A 125 1.59 11.71 14.24
C VAL A 125 2.31 11.27 15.52
N ASP A 126 3.53 11.80 15.71
CA ASP A 126 4.29 11.57 16.94
C ASP A 126 3.93 12.60 18.00
#